data_1729bcbefec63a0c9bef5c3c8a32ed59
#
_entry.id   1729bcbefec63a0c9bef5c3c8a32ed59
#
_cell.length_a   1.000
_cell.length_b   1.000
_cell.length_c   1.000
_cell.angle_alpha   90.00
_cell.angle_beta   90.00
_cell.angle_gamma   90.00
#
_symmetry.space_group_name_H-M   'P 1'
#
loop_
_entity.id
_entity.type
_entity.pdbx_description
1 polymer ?
#
loop_
_entity_poly.entity_id
_entity_poly.type
_entity_poly.pdbx_seq_one_letter_code
_entity_poly.pdbx_strand_id
1 'polypeptide(L)'
;MPTFVQILDFIGTFAFAISGIRLASAKRFDWFGAYVVGLATAISGGTIRDVLLDVTPGWMTDPIYLICTGLALLWVICFGRWLIRLNNTFFIFDTIGLALFTVVGVGKSIALGYPFWVAIIMGSITGAAGGVIRDVFINEIPLIFRKEIYAMACVVGGIAYWICDLAGMESYACQLIGGSAVFLTRILAVKYHICLPILKGGEEPEE
;
A
#
# COMPACT_ATOMS: atom_id res chain seq x y z
N MET A 1 2.17 9.18 23.71
CA MET A 1 2.85 9.48 22.43
C MET A 1 2.56 8.32 21.47
N PRO A 2 2.32 8.56 20.19
CA PRO A 2 2.10 7.47 19.23
C PRO A 2 3.34 6.58 19.15
N THR A 3 3.13 5.27 19.02
CA THR A 3 4.22 4.31 18.80
C THR A 3 4.82 4.50 17.41
N PHE A 4 6.05 4.02 17.18
CA PHE A 4 6.69 4.11 15.86
C PHE A 4 5.82 3.47 14.77
N VAL A 5 5.18 2.34 15.06
CA VAL A 5 4.24 1.66 14.15
C VAL A 5 3.06 2.55 13.78
N GLN A 6 2.47 3.25 14.75
CA GLN A 6 1.36 4.18 14.49
C GLN A 6 1.79 5.35 13.60
N ILE A 7 3.01 5.86 13.78
CA ILE A 7 3.54 6.92 12.90
C ILE A 7 3.64 6.42 11.46
N LEU A 8 4.19 5.22 11.25
CA LEU A 8 4.26 4.62 9.91
C LEU A 8 2.87 4.38 9.31
N ASP A 9 1.91 3.95 10.12
CA ASP A 9 0.53 3.72 9.71
C ASP A 9 -0.16 5.02 9.26
N PHE A 10 0.03 6.12 10.00
CA PHE A 10 -0.52 7.44 9.61
C PHE A 10 0.15 8.01 8.36
N ILE A 11 1.47 7.89 8.22
CA ILE A 11 2.17 8.32 7.00
C ILE A 11 1.71 7.47 5.80
N GLY A 12 1.56 6.15 5.98
CA GLY A 12 1.03 5.24 4.97
C GLY A 12 -0.41 5.59 4.57
N THR A 13 -1.26 5.90 5.55
CA THR A 13 -2.64 6.36 5.34
C THR A 13 -2.67 7.63 4.50
N PHE A 14 -1.86 8.63 4.85
CA PHE A 14 -1.77 9.88 4.10
C PHE A 14 -1.29 9.67 2.66
N ALA A 15 -0.25 8.85 2.48
CA ALA A 15 0.30 8.53 1.17
C ALA A 15 -0.72 7.80 0.27
N PHE A 16 -1.37 6.77 0.79
CA PHE A 16 -2.40 6.03 0.04
C PHE A 16 -3.64 6.88 -0.23
N ALA A 17 -4.04 7.74 0.70
CA ALA A 17 -5.12 8.69 0.46
C ALA A 17 -4.79 9.63 -0.70
N ILE A 18 -3.58 10.21 -0.76
CA ILE A 18 -3.14 11.04 -1.88
C ILE A 18 -3.17 10.23 -3.19
N SER A 19 -2.67 9.00 -3.18
CA SER A 19 -2.68 8.11 -4.35
C SER A 19 -4.10 7.91 -4.89
N GLY A 20 -5.07 7.58 -4.02
CA GLY A 20 -6.47 7.38 -4.38
C GLY A 20 -7.15 8.65 -4.89
N ILE A 21 -7.03 9.76 -4.14
CA ILE A 21 -7.60 11.06 -4.50
C ILE A 21 -7.06 11.55 -5.84
N ARG A 22 -5.75 11.36 -6.07
CA ARG A 22 -5.11 11.79 -7.30
C ARG A 22 -5.65 11.05 -8.52
N LEU A 23 -5.87 9.74 -8.43
CA LEU A 23 -6.46 8.96 -9.52
C LEU A 23 -7.95 9.27 -9.72
N ALA A 24 -8.72 9.44 -8.65
CA ALA A 24 -10.12 9.87 -8.72
C ALA A 24 -10.24 11.24 -9.40
N SER A 25 -9.34 12.18 -9.09
CA SER A 25 -9.26 13.50 -9.74
C SER A 25 -9.00 13.38 -11.25
N ALA A 26 -8.15 12.44 -11.69
CA ALA A 26 -7.91 12.19 -13.11
C ALA A 26 -9.16 11.67 -13.83
N LYS A 27 -10.05 10.97 -13.12
CA LYS A 27 -11.36 10.50 -13.61
C LYS A 27 -12.49 11.53 -13.44
N ARG A 28 -12.16 12.77 -13.02
CA ARG A 28 -13.09 13.89 -12.82
C ARG A 28 -14.18 13.61 -11.76
N PHE A 29 -13.86 12.84 -10.73
CA PHE A 29 -14.74 12.69 -9.57
C PHE A 29 -14.84 14.02 -8.84
N ASP A 30 -16.00 14.25 -8.19
CA ASP A 30 -16.18 15.39 -7.30
C ASP A 30 -15.34 15.24 -6.01
N TRP A 31 -15.32 16.26 -5.16
CA TRP A 31 -14.51 16.25 -3.95
C TRP A 31 -14.91 15.12 -2.98
N PHE A 32 -16.22 14.84 -2.88
CA PHE A 32 -16.70 13.77 -2.02
C PHE A 32 -16.31 12.40 -2.57
N GLY A 33 -16.53 12.16 -3.85
CA GLY A 33 -16.13 10.92 -4.52
C GLY A 33 -14.61 10.70 -4.44
N ALA A 34 -13.79 11.75 -4.64
CA ALA A 34 -12.36 11.68 -4.49
C ALA A 34 -11.93 11.37 -3.04
N TYR A 35 -12.59 11.97 -2.04
CA TYR A 35 -12.39 11.65 -0.63
C TYR A 35 -12.71 10.18 -0.32
N VAL A 36 -13.85 9.68 -0.80
CA VAL A 36 -14.26 8.28 -0.59
C VAL A 36 -13.25 7.31 -1.21
N VAL A 37 -12.79 7.55 -2.43
CA VAL A 37 -11.74 6.72 -3.06
C VAL A 37 -10.45 6.77 -2.25
N GLY A 38 -10.03 7.96 -1.81
CA GLY A 38 -8.83 8.13 -0.97
C GLY A 38 -8.94 7.38 0.35
N LEU A 39 -10.08 7.52 1.04
CA LEU A 39 -10.35 6.84 2.30
C LEU A 39 -10.35 5.32 2.12
N ALA A 40 -11.10 4.81 1.13
CA ALA A 40 -11.13 3.38 0.84
C ALA A 40 -9.73 2.83 0.51
N THR A 41 -8.93 3.57 -0.27
CA THR A 41 -7.53 3.19 -0.56
C THR A 41 -6.71 3.09 0.72
N ALA A 42 -6.86 4.06 1.62
CA ALA A 42 -6.03 4.19 2.81
C ALA A 42 -6.35 3.15 3.90
N ILE A 43 -7.64 2.81 4.08
CA ILE A 43 -8.05 1.96 5.22
C ILE A 43 -8.32 0.50 4.86
N SER A 44 -8.58 0.18 3.59
CA SER A 44 -9.06 -1.16 3.23
C SER A 44 -8.04 -2.27 3.45
N GLY A 45 -6.77 -2.04 3.14
CA GLY A 45 -5.72 -3.03 3.38
C GLY A 45 -5.59 -3.40 4.86
N GLY A 46 -5.55 -2.37 5.73
CA GLY A 46 -5.56 -2.55 7.18
C GLY A 46 -6.85 -3.20 7.69
N THR A 47 -8.00 -2.85 7.11
CA THR A 47 -9.30 -3.45 7.47
C THR A 47 -9.32 -4.94 7.17
N ILE A 48 -8.91 -5.35 5.96
CA ILE A 48 -8.86 -6.77 5.57
C ILE A 48 -7.91 -7.53 6.50
N ARG A 49 -6.71 -7.01 6.76
CA ARG A 49 -5.77 -7.59 7.72
C ARG A 49 -6.42 -7.77 9.08
N ASP A 50 -7.00 -6.72 9.61
CA ASP A 50 -7.51 -6.72 10.99
C ASP A 50 -8.68 -7.67 11.16
N VAL A 51 -9.59 -7.75 10.17
CA VAL A 51 -10.67 -8.73 10.14
C VAL A 51 -10.13 -10.17 10.08
N LEU A 52 -9.12 -10.43 9.26
CA LEU A 52 -8.51 -11.77 9.16
C LEU A 52 -7.74 -12.17 10.44
N LEU A 53 -7.22 -11.20 11.19
CA LEU A 53 -6.54 -11.42 12.47
C LEU A 53 -7.47 -11.36 13.68
N ASP A 54 -8.78 -11.26 13.45
CA ASP A 54 -9.83 -11.16 14.49
C ASP A 54 -9.59 -9.98 15.46
N VAL A 55 -9.18 -8.83 14.93
CA VAL A 55 -9.03 -7.58 15.70
C VAL A 55 -9.85 -6.45 15.07
N THR A 56 -10.27 -5.50 15.91
CA THR A 56 -11.02 -4.33 15.42
C THR A 56 -10.15 -3.47 14.51
N PRO A 57 -10.61 -3.11 13.31
CA PRO A 57 -9.90 -2.21 12.41
C PRO A 57 -9.60 -0.85 13.06
N GLY A 58 -8.35 -0.38 12.92
CA GLY A 58 -7.87 0.82 13.59
C GLY A 58 -8.69 2.08 13.33
N TRP A 59 -9.21 2.27 12.11
CA TRP A 59 -10.04 3.41 11.76
C TRP A 59 -11.40 3.45 12.48
N MET A 60 -11.87 2.32 13.00
CA MET A 60 -13.10 2.25 13.80
C MET A 60 -12.87 2.72 15.24
N THR A 61 -11.64 2.71 15.71
CA THR A 61 -11.26 3.09 17.07
C THR A 61 -10.63 4.47 17.16
N ASP A 62 -10.10 4.99 16.05
CA ASP A 62 -9.40 6.28 16.02
C ASP A 62 -9.82 7.10 14.78
N PRO A 63 -10.41 8.32 14.97
CA PRO A 63 -10.82 9.17 13.86
C PRO A 63 -9.66 9.78 13.06
N ILE A 64 -8.42 9.58 13.49
CA ILE A 64 -7.23 10.17 12.84
C ILE A 64 -7.08 9.72 11.38
N TYR A 65 -7.56 8.51 11.02
CA TYR A 65 -7.56 8.02 9.64
C TYR A 65 -8.44 8.87 8.72
N LEU A 66 -9.62 9.26 9.21
CA LEU A 66 -10.53 10.16 8.49
C LEU A 66 -9.91 11.56 8.34
N ILE A 67 -9.29 12.06 9.41
CA ILE A 67 -8.63 13.36 9.42
C ILE A 67 -7.43 13.36 8.45
N CYS A 68 -6.58 12.32 8.48
CA CYS A 68 -5.45 12.16 7.56
C CYS A 68 -5.91 12.14 6.10
N THR A 69 -7.02 11.45 5.79
CA THR A 69 -7.59 11.45 4.44
C THR A 69 -8.14 12.82 4.05
N GLY A 70 -8.79 13.53 4.98
CA GLY A 70 -9.25 14.91 4.78
C GLY A 70 -8.10 15.88 4.50
N LEU A 71 -7.01 15.76 5.26
CA LEU A 71 -5.79 16.54 5.02
C LEU A 71 -5.14 16.19 3.67
N ALA A 72 -5.15 14.91 3.27
CA ALA A 72 -4.68 14.49 1.96
C ALA A 72 -5.53 15.10 0.82
N LEU A 73 -6.85 15.19 0.99
CA LEU A 73 -7.73 15.87 0.03
C LEU A 73 -7.38 17.35 -0.09
N LEU A 74 -7.26 18.05 1.04
CA LEU A 74 -6.86 19.46 1.05
C LEU A 74 -5.50 19.65 0.38
N TRP A 75 -4.54 18.76 0.67
CA TRP A 75 -3.23 18.80 0.03
C TRP A 75 -3.34 18.67 -1.49
N VAL A 76 -4.11 17.71 -2.00
CA VAL A 76 -4.29 17.52 -3.45
C VAL A 76 -5.02 18.72 -4.07
N ILE A 77 -6.01 19.32 -3.40
CA ILE A 77 -6.69 20.53 -3.89
C ILE A 77 -5.72 21.71 -4.00
N CYS A 78 -4.92 21.96 -2.96
CA CYS A 78 -3.98 23.10 -2.92
C CYS A 78 -2.81 22.93 -3.89
N PHE A 79 -2.25 21.72 -3.96
CA PHE A 79 -1.02 21.44 -4.72
C PHE A 79 -1.25 20.60 -5.98
N GLY A 80 -2.49 20.31 -6.35
CA GLY A 80 -2.83 19.40 -7.45
C GLY A 80 -2.19 19.77 -8.79
N ARG A 81 -2.09 21.07 -9.11
CA ARG A 81 -1.43 21.53 -10.36
C ARG A 81 0.06 21.20 -10.37
N TRP A 82 0.74 21.28 -9.23
CA TRP A 82 2.15 20.91 -9.09
C TRP A 82 2.33 19.40 -9.12
N LEU A 83 1.46 18.67 -8.43
CA LEU A 83 1.41 17.21 -8.42
C LEU A 83 1.15 16.60 -9.83
N ILE A 84 0.35 17.29 -10.67
CA ILE A 84 0.10 16.86 -12.05
C ILE A 84 1.35 16.99 -12.94
N ARG A 85 2.15 18.03 -12.73
CA ARG A 85 3.40 18.25 -13.48
C ARG A 85 4.47 17.17 -13.20
N LEU A 86 4.41 16.54 -12.02
CA LEU A 86 5.24 15.40 -11.67
C LEU A 86 4.53 14.13 -12.19
N ASN A 87 4.80 13.72 -13.42
CA ASN A 87 4.16 12.58 -14.10
C ASN A 87 4.11 11.28 -13.28
N ASN A 88 4.95 11.14 -12.24
CA ASN A 88 5.07 9.93 -11.42
C ASN A 88 4.53 10.10 -9.99
N THR A 89 3.80 11.18 -9.67
CA THR A 89 3.35 11.44 -8.29
C THR A 89 2.49 10.30 -7.74
N PHE A 90 1.55 9.79 -8.55
CA PHE A 90 0.74 8.63 -8.18
C PHE A 90 1.62 7.44 -7.78
N PHE A 91 2.59 7.08 -8.62
CA PHE A 91 3.49 5.96 -8.39
C PHE A 91 4.29 6.10 -7.09
N ILE A 92 4.80 7.30 -6.80
CA ILE A 92 5.60 7.56 -5.60
C ILE A 92 4.75 7.38 -4.34
N PHE A 93 3.57 8.01 -4.27
CA PHE A 93 2.69 7.90 -3.10
C PHE A 93 2.12 6.50 -2.93
N ASP A 94 1.78 5.81 -4.02
CA ASP A 94 1.38 4.40 -3.98
C ASP A 94 2.52 3.52 -3.45
N THR A 95 3.76 3.72 -3.92
CA THR A 95 4.92 2.95 -3.48
C THR A 95 5.26 3.20 -2.01
N ILE A 96 5.15 4.46 -1.52
CA ILE A 96 5.33 4.78 -0.10
C ILE A 96 4.27 4.07 0.74
N GLY A 97 2.99 4.19 0.38
CA GLY A 97 1.90 3.52 1.09
C GLY A 97 2.06 2.01 1.12
N LEU A 98 2.39 1.41 -0.04
CA LEU A 98 2.69 -0.02 -0.18
C LEU A 98 3.79 -0.46 0.80
N ALA A 99 4.91 0.26 0.83
CA ALA A 99 6.06 -0.07 1.67
C ALA A 99 5.73 0.00 3.16
N LEU A 100 5.11 1.10 3.59
CA LEU A 100 4.77 1.32 4.99
C LEU A 100 3.71 0.33 5.48
N PHE A 101 2.65 0.11 4.74
CA PHE A 101 1.60 -0.83 5.13
C PHE A 101 2.06 -2.29 5.09
N THR A 102 2.99 -2.64 4.22
CA THR A 102 3.59 -3.98 4.25
C THR A 102 4.27 -4.24 5.59
N VAL A 103 5.16 -3.36 6.03
CA VAL A 103 5.91 -3.58 7.28
C VAL A 103 5.04 -3.42 8.53
N VAL A 104 4.03 -2.55 8.50
CA VAL A 104 3.02 -2.45 9.56
C VAL A 104 2.22 -3.75 9.65
N GLY A 105 1.81 -4.33 8.52
CA GLY A 105 1.09 -5.60 8.47
C GLY A 105 1.92 -6.77 8.97
N VAL A 106 3.19 -6.87 8.54
CA VAL A 106 4.12 -7.89 9.05
C VAL A 106 4.30 -7.75 10.56
N GLY A 107 4.65 -6.55 11.04
CA GLY A 107 4.92 -6.31 12.45
C GLY A 107 3.71 -6.58 13.35
N LYS A 108 2.50 -6.17 12.93
CA LYS A 108 1.26 -6.44 13.68
C LYS A 108 0.97 -7.93 13.77
N SER A 109 1.16 -8.68 12.70
CA SER A 109 0.94 -10.14 12.69
C SER A 109 1.92 -10.87 13.61
N ILE A 110 3.20 -10.48 13.61
CA ILE A 110 4.21 -11.03 14.52
C ILE A 110 3.86 -10.70 15.98
N ALA A 111 3.47 -9.47 16.26
CA ALA A 111 3.08 -9.05 17.62
C ALA A 111 1.87 -9.82 18.16
N LEU A 112 0.99 -10.32 17.29
CA LEU A 112 -0.12 -11.20 17.63
C LEU A 112 0.26 -12.69 17.72
N GLY A 113 1.54 -13.04 17.54
CA GLY A 113 2.04 -14.41 17.66
C GLY A 113 1.88 -15.28 16.43
N TYR A 114 1.54 -14.71 15.28
CA TYR A 114 1.43 -15.48 14.03
C TYR A 114 2.81 -15.83 13.46
N PRO A 115 2.95 -17.01 12.79
CA PRO A 115 4.21 -17.40 12.17
C PRO A 115 4.58 -16.50 10.98
N PHE A 116 5.87 -16.42 10.65
CA PHE A 116 6.38 -15.50 9.64
C PHE A 116 5.74 -15.60 8.27
N TRP A 117 5.42 -16.81 7.80
CA TRP A 117 4.75 -16.98 6.52
C TRP A 117 3.37 -16.31 6.49
N VAL A 118 2.61 -16.38 7.60
CA VAL A 118 1.36 -15.64 7.76
C VAL A 118 1.62 -14.14 7.80
N ALA A 119 2.64 -13.70 8.56
CA ALA A 119 2.98 -12.30 8.67
C ALA A 119 3.36 -11.69 7.31
N ILE A 120 4.12 -12.40 6.46
CA ILE A 120 4.46 -11.95 5.10
C ILE A 120 3.20 -11.83 4.24
N ILE A 121 2.29 -12.80 4.30
CA ILE A 121 1.02 -12.75 3.56
C ILE A 121 0.17 -11.55 4.05
N MET A 122 0.01 -11.38 5.36
CA MET A 122 -0.75 -10.28 5.94
C MET A 122 -0.13 -8.91 5.61
N GLY A 123 1.20 -8.80 5.62
CA GLY A 123 1.90 -7.62 5.15
C GLY A 123 1.62 -7.33 3.68
N SER A 124 1.67 -8.36 2.83
CA SER A 124 1.37 -8.22 1.39
C SER A 124 -0.08 -7.82 1.14
N ILE A 125 -1.04 -8.40 1.87
CA ILE A 125 -2.45 -8.01 1.81
C ILE A 125 -2.60 -6.56 2.28
N THR A 126 -2.01 -6.20 3.42
CA THR A 126 -2.13 -4.84 3.97
C THR A 126 -1.60 -3.79 3.00
N GLY A 127 -0.45 -4.06 2.38
CA GLY A 127 0.14 -3.16 1.40
C GLY A 127 -0.62 -3.11 0.09
N ALA A 128 -0.97 -4.26 -0.50
CA ALA A 128 -1.48 -4.31 -1.86
C ALA A 128 -3.00 -4.09 -1.98
N ALA A 129 -3.81 -4.51 -1.00
CA ALA A 129 -5.27 -4.50 -1.11
C ALA A 129 -5.86 -3.10 -1.25
N GLY A 130 -5.24 -2.10 -0.60
CA GLY A 130 -5.66 -0.70 -0.74
C GLY A 130 -5.60 -0.22 -2.19
N GLY A 131 -4.50 -0.53 -2.88
CA GLY A 131 -4.33 -0.22 -4.30
C GLY A 131 -5.30 -1.00 -5.19
N VAL A 132 -5.60 -2.26 -4.88
CA VAL A 132 -6.59 -3.07 -5.61
C VAL A 132 -7.98 -2.45 -5.50
N ILE A 133 -8.44 -2.11 -4.29
CA ILE A 133 -9.76 -1.50 -4.06
C ILE A 133 -9.85 -0.14 -4.74
N ARG A 134 -8.81 0.68 -4.67
CA ARG A 134 -8.71 1.94 -5.40
C ARG A 134 -8.93 1.75 -6.88
N ASP A 135 -8.19 0.84 -7.49
CA ASP A 135 -8.23 0.64 -8.95
C ASP A 135 -9.62 0.14 -9.39
N VAL A 136 -10.24 -0.75 -8.60
CA VAL A 136 -11.62 -1.21 -8.82
C VAL A 136 -12.61 -0.02 -8.73
N PHE A 137 -12.49 0.88 -7.74
CA PHE A 137 -13.39 2.01 -7.58
C PHE A 137 -13.31 3.01 -8.75
N ILE A 138 -12.15 3.17 -9.36
CA ILE A 138 -11.96 4.03 -10.53
C ILE A 138 -12.14 3.29 -11.88
N ASN A 139 -12.59 2.03 -11.83
CA ASN A 139 -12.79 1.17 -13.00
C ASN A 139 -11.51 1.00 -13.84
N GLU A 140 -10.40 0.69 -13.17
CA GLU A 140 -9.12 0.37 -13.81
C GLU A 140 -8.71 -1.08 -13.46
N ILE A 141 -7.91 -1.69 -14.32
CA ILE A 141 -7.31 -2.99 -14.03
C ILE A 141 -6.33 -2.81 -12.87
N PRO A 142 -6.52 -3.51 -11.72
CA PRO A 142 -5.63 -3.39 -10.58
C PRO A 142 -4.16 -3.66 -10.93
N LEU A 143 -3.24 -2.87 -10.32
CA LEU A 143 -1.80 -3.00 -10.54
C LEU A 143 -1.27 -4.41 -10.28
N ILE A 144 -1.86 -5.13 -9.33
CA ILE A 144 -1.47 -6.50 -9.00
C ILE A 144 -1.64 -7.48 -10.18
N PHE A 145 -2.56 -7.20 -11.11
CA PHE A 145 -2.83 -8.01 -12.30
C PHE A 145 -2.11 -7.50 -13.55
N ARG A 146 -1.44 -6.37 -13.44
CA ARG A 146 -0.57 -5.87 -14.52
C ARG A 146 0.77 -6.59 -14.50
N LYS A 147 1.54 -6.44 -15.57
CA LYS A 147 2.88 -7.06 -15.69
C LYS A 147 3.90 -6.55 -14.65
N GLU A 148 3.56 -5.53 -13.88
CA GLU A 148 4.45 -4.89 -12.93
C GLU A 148 4.66 -5.73 -11.67
N ILE A 149 5.86 -5.66 -11.08
CA ILE A 149 6.15 -6.21 -9.77
C ILE A 149 5.50 -5.30 -8.72
N TYR A 150 4.32 -5.69 -8.20
CA TYR A 150 3.55 -4.96 -7.19
C TYR A 150 3.52 -5.73 -5.86
N ALA A 151 2.68 -6.74 -5.72
CA ALA A 151 2.59 -7.56 -4.51
C ALA A 151 3.88 -8.34 -4.22
N MET A 152 4.63 -8.73 -5.26
CA MET A 152 5.94 -9.38 -5.06
C MET A 152 6.94 -8.49 -4.34
N ALA A 153 6.87 -7.17 -4.50
CA ALA A 153 7.71 -6.25 -3.73
C ALA A 153 7.38 -6.34 -2.22
N CYS A 154 6.10 -6.51 -1.86
CA CYS A 154 5.70 -6.72 -0.46
C CYS A 154 6.29 -8.03 0.10
N VAL A 155 6.28 -9.10 -0.69
CA VAL A 155 6.91 -10.37 -0.30
C VAL A 155 8.41 -10.20 -0.05
N VAL A 156 9.12 -9.51 -0.95
CA VAL A 156 10.56 -9.21 -0.78
C VAL A 156 10.80 -8.41 0.50
N GLY A 157 10.00 -7.37 0.75
CA GLY A 157 10.09 -6.57 1.97
C GLY A 157 9.76 -7.36 3.24
N GLY A 158 8.76 -8.24 3.19
CA GLY A 158 8.41 -9.13 4.30
C GLY A 158 9.51 -10.14 4.61
N ILE A 159 10.18 -10.69 3.59
CA ILE A 159 11.36 -11.57 3.75
C ILE A 159 12.53 -10.78 4.35
N ALA A 160 12.79 -9.56 3.88
CA ALA A 160 13.84 -8.72 4.42
C ALA A 160 13.59 -8.39 5.90
N TYR A 161 12.34 -8.07 6.26
CA TYR A 161 11.92 -7.89 7.66
C TYR A 161 12.25 -9.14 8.48
N TRP A 162 11.86 -10.32 7.99
CA TRP A 162 12.07 -11.59 8.67
C TRP A 162 13.55 -11.89 8.91
N ILE A 163 14.41 -11.69 7.90
CA ILE A 163 15.85 -11.90 8.04
C ILE A 163 16.43 -10.99 9.14
N CYS A 164 16.00 -9.73 9.20
CA CYS A 164 16.43 -8.80 10.23
C CYS A 164 15.97 -9.20 11.63
N ASP A 165 14.75 -9.70 11.76
CA ASP A 165 14.22 -10.19 13.01
C ASP A 165 14.94 -11.46 13.50
N LEU A 166 15.25 -12.39 12.59
CA LEU A 166 16.10 -13.56 12.89
C LEU A 166 17.52 -13.16 13.34
N ALA A 167 18.04 -12.05 12.86
CA ALA A 167 19.33 -11.49 13.28
C ALA A 167 19.26 -10.80 14.66
N GLY A 168 18.08 -10.77 15.30
CA GLY A 168 17.87 -10.15 16.61
C GLY A 168 17.85 -8.62 16.58
N MET A 169 17.55 -8.02 15.43
CA MET A 169 17.50 -6.56 15.30
C MET A 169 16.23 -6.00 15.95
N GLU A 170 16.34 -4.75 16.41
CA GLU A 170 15.18 -4.01 16.96
C GLU A 170 14.04 -3.88 15.92
N SER A 171 12.79 -3.98 16.38
CA SER A 171 11.60 -3.96 15.52
C SER A 171 11.54 -2.75 14.58
N TYR A 172 11.96 -1.56 15.05
CA TYR A 172 12.01 -0.38 14.20
C TYR A 172 13.01 -0.51 13.03
N ALA A 173 14.15 -1.17 13.28
CA ALA A 173 15.16 -1.41 12.24
C ALA A 173 14.64 -2.41 11.20
N CYS A 174 13.96 -3.49 11.64
CA CYS A 174 13.31 -4.46 10.75
C CYS A 174 12.27 -3.77 9.86
N GLN A 175 11.47 -2.85 10.41
CA GLN A 175 10.46 -2.09 9.66
C GLN A 175 11.12 -1.15 8.63
N LEU A 176 12.18 -0.44 8.99
CA LEU A 176 12.89 0.45 8.06
C LEU A 176 13.54 -0.33 6.93
N ILE A 177 14.21 -1.45 7.22
CA ILE A 177 14.88 -2.29 6.22
C ILE A 177 13.84 -2.95 5.31
N GLY A 178 12.79 -3.54 5.88
CA GLY A 178 11.70 -4.16 5.12
C GLY A 178 10.98 -3.16 4.22
N GLY A 179 10.63 -1.99 4.75
CA GLY A 179 9.99 -0.92 3.98
C GLY A 179 10.89 -0.37 2.87
N SER A 180 12.18 -0.19 3.15
CA SER A 180 13.16 0.20 2.13
C SER A 180 13.30 -0.85 1.03
N ALA A 181 13.25 -2.14 1.38
CA ALA A 181 13.32 -3.23 0.41
C ALA A 181 12.09 -3.22 -0.51
N VAL A 182 10.85 -3.01 0.02
CA VAL A 182 9.65 -2.83 -0.82
C VAL A 182 9.82 -1.65 -1.77
N PHE A 183 10.20 -0.50 -1.23
CA PHE A 183 10.32 0.75 -1.98
C PHE A 183 11.35 0.64 -3.10
N LEU A 184 12.54 0.14 -2.79
CA LEU A 184 13.61 -0.05 -3.77
C LEU A 184 13.22 -1.07 -4.84
N THR A 185 12.61 -2.20 -4.45
CA THR A 185 12.13 -3.21 -5.41
C THR A 185 11.15 -2.62 -6.40
N ARG A 186 10.19 -1.78 -5.93
CA ARG A 186 9.23 -1.10 -6.80
C ARG A 186 9.92 -0.13 -7.76
N ILE A 187 10.81 0.73 -7.25
CA ILE A 187 11.53 1.69 -8.10
C ILE A 187 12.37 0.98 -9.15
N LEU A 188 13.13 -0.05 -8.75
CA LEU A 188 13.96 -0.80 -9.68
C LEU A 188 13.14 -1.54 -10.72
N ALA A 189 12.02 -2.16 -10.30
CA ALA A 189 11.12 -2.86 -11.22
C ALA A 189 10.57 -1.94 -12.30
N VAL A 190 10.10 -0.75 -11.94
CA VAL A 190 9.57 0.22 -12.90
C VAL A 190 10.69 0.83 -13.76
N LYS A 191 11.83 1.19 -13.15
CA LYS A 191 12.97 1.78 -13.86
C LYS A 191 13.57 0.84 -14.93
N TYR A 192 13.67 -0.44 -14.61
CA TYR A 192 14.28 -1.46 -15.49
C TYR A 192 13.26 -2.32 -16.22
N HIS A 193 11.96 -1.97 -16.15
CA HIS A 193 10.87 -2.70 -16.77
C HIS A 193 10.86 -4.20 -16.45
N ILE A 194 11.18 -4.55 -15.18
CA ILE A 194 11.21 -5.93 -14.71
C ILE A 194 9.77 -6.42 -14.57
N CYS A 195 9.41 -7.45 -15.32
CA CYS A 195 8.08 -8.03 -15.36
C CYS A 195 8.14 -9.51 -15.03
N LEU A 196 7.04 -10.04 -14.44
CA LEU A 196 6.86 -11.48 -14.29
C LEU A 196 6.45 -12.11 -15.63
N PRO A 197 6.87 -13.37 -15.90
CA PRO A 197 6.46 -14.08 -17.11
C PRO A 197 4.94 -14.27 -17.14
N ILE A 198 4.35 -14.10 -18.32
CA ILE A 198 2.91 -14.27 -18.52
C ILE A 198 2.64 -15.77 -18.69
N LEU A 199 1.59 -16.27 -18.02
CA LEU A 199 1.03 -17.58 -18.33
C LEU A 199 0.40 -17.49 -19.72
N LYS A 200 1.02 -18.18 -20.69
CA LYS A 200 0.41 -18.36 -22.01
C LYS A 200 -0.76 -19.35 -21.84
N GLY A 201 -1.98 -18.84 -21.88
CA GLY A 201 -3.15 -19.66 -22.16
C GLY A 201 -2.97 -20.31 -23.55
N GLY A 202 -3.46 -21.54 -23.76
CA GLY A 202 -3.31 -22.23 -25.03
C GLY A 202 -3.73 -21.38 -26.22
N GLU A 203 -3.10 -21.67 -27.36
CA GLU A 203 -3.31 -20.99 -28.62
C GLU A 203 -4.82 -20.86 -28.91
N GLU A 204 -5.32 -19.62 -29.06
CA GLU A 204 -6.58 -19.40 -29.74
C GLU A 204 -6.40 -19.93 -31.16
N PRO A 205 -7.33 -20.75 -31.68
CA PRO A 205 -7.27 -21.14 -33.11
C PRO A 205 -7.35 -19.86 -33.95
N GLU A 206 -6.36 -19.66 -34.82
CA GLU A 206 -6.40 -18.60 -35.84
C GLU A 206 -7.66 -18.86 -36.70
N GLU A 207 -8.65 -17.92 -36.64
CA GLU A 207 -9.72 -17.79 -37.62
C GLU A 207 -9.25 -17.05 -38.85
#